data_9ac2f8b76226ca721f35f25b1264d5f1
#
_entry.id   9ac2f8b76226ca721f35f25b1264d5f1
#
_cell.length_a   1.000
_cell.length_b   1.000
_cell.length_c   1.000
_cell.angle_alpha   90.00
_cell.angle_beta   90.00
_cell.angle_gamma   90.00
#
_symmetry.space_group_name_H-M   'P 1'
#
loop_
_entity.id
_entity.type
_entity.pdbx_description
1 polymer ?
#
loop_
_entity_poly.entity_id
_entity_poly.type
_entity_poly.pdbx_seq_one_letter_code
_entity_poly.pdbx_strand_id
1 'polypeptide(L)'
;MKLLVKTLAGLEGVLADELQQLGAQNIEPLKRAVSCEGDLALLYRANLWLRCGIRILVPVFDFQVESEEELYQQLRTIDWSKYLQLHQTFAIDANSQSSRFRHNRFLAQKTKDAIVDWFREQHGRRPSVNPKSPDIRFHLHIDSRHQASFLLDSSGDGLHRRGYRTTGGAAPLNEVLAAGMIRLAGWKGDQPFVDMLCGSGTLLIEAAMITGNIPPGLLRSFAFQNWQNFDADLWHGIKSEARQSKRPPQQPIIGVDNHFKAIRIAENNIAAAKLQSYIRVKRSTFQQFLPPEGPGTLISNPPYDLRLETRDINGLYKEIGDRLKKEFTGYQAWLLSGNLEALKNVGLRPSRRIHLLNGQIACKFHKYELYSGSKKKGKEGVDEKARNRPRLGRGSRPA
;
A
#
# COMPACT_ATOMS: atom_id res chain seq x y z
N MET A 1 -4.22 -23.45 -5.33
CA MET A 1 -2.78 -23.13 -5.17
C MET A 1 -2.58 -22.16 -4.01
N LYS A 2 -1.44 -22.26 -3.33
CA LYS A 2 -1.07 -21.29 -2.28
C LYS A 2 -0.48 -20.02 -2.90
N LEU A 3 -0.84 -18.86 -2.37
CA LEU A 3 -0.34 -17.55 -2.78
C LEU A 3 0.26 -16.83 -1.58
N LEU A 4 1.38 -16.15 -1.78
CA LEU A 4 1.99 -15.25 -0.80
C LEU A 4 1.99 -13.84 -1.38
N VAL A 5 1.12 -12.97 -0.88
CA VAL A 5 0.99 -11.59 -1.34
C VAL A 5 1.76 -10.66 -0.42
N LYS A 6 2.81 -10.03 -0.92
CA LYS A 6 3.61 -9.04 -0.18
C LYS A 6 2.89 -7.70 -0.09
N THR A 7 3.04 -7.02 1.06
CA THR A 7 2.49 -5.68 1.30
C THR A 7 3.42 -4.79 2.12
N LEU A 8 3.01 -3.54 2.38
CA LEU A 8 3.68 -2.64 3.32
C LEU A 8 3.24 -2.96 4.76
N ALA A 9 4.16 -2.76 5.71
CA ALA A 9 3.83 -2.92 7.13
C ALA A 9 2.67 -2.00 7.54
N GLY A 10 1.69 -2.57 8.27
CA GLY A 10 0.47 -1.90 8.68
C GLY A 10 -0.69 -1.97 7.68
N LEU A 11 -0.49 -2.60 6.51
CA LEU A 11 -1.54 -2.82 5.52
C LEU A 11 -1.96 -4.30 5.39
N GLU A 12 -1.45 -5.18 6.24
CA GLU A 12 -1.71 -6.62 6.16
C GLU A 12 -3.21 -6.92 6.30
N GLY A 13 -3.91 -6.27 7.25
CA GLY A 13 -5.36 -6.44 7.43
C GLY A 13 -6.16 -5.91 6.23
N VAL A 14 -5.77 -4.75 5.69
CA VAL A 14 -6.43 -4.18 4.49
C VAL A 14 -6.26 -5.10 3.28
N LEU A 15 -5.06 -5.68 3.11
CA LEU A 15 -4.80 -6.64 2.04
C LEU A 15 -5.59 -7.94 2.23
N ALA A 16 -5.72 -8.43 3.46
CA ALA A 16 -6.55 -9.59 3.78
C ALA A 16 -8.01 -9.37 3.37
N ASP A 17 -8.57 -8.19 3.69
CA ASP A 17 -9.92 -7.80 3.28
C ASP A 17 -10.07 -7.74 1.74
N GLU A 18 -9.06 -7.21 1.02
CA GLU A 18 -9.06 -7.20 -0.44
C GLU A 18 -9.05 -8.62 -1.03
N LEU A 19 -8.24 -9.53 -0.48
CA LEU A 19 -8.17 -10.93 -0.90
C LEU A 19 -9.47 -11.67 -0.62
N GLN A 20 -10.10 -11.43 0.53
CA GLN A 20 -11.40 -12.00 0.87
C GLN A 20 -12.49 -11.55 -0.13
N GLN A 21 -12.50 -10.27 -0.49
CA GLN A 21 -13.43 -9.72 -1.50
C GLN A 21 -13.24 -10.34 -2.89
N LEU A 22 -12.02 -10.80 -3.22
CA LEU A 22 -11.71 -11.49 -4.47
C LEU A 22 -12.02 -13.00 -4.43
N GLY A 23 -12.46 -13.54 -3.28
CA GLY A 23 -12.81 -14.95 -3.10
C GLY A 23 -11.64 -15.85 -2.69
N ALA A 24 -10.55 -15.28 -2.15
CA ALA A 24 -9.46 -16.06 -1.59
C ALA A 24 -9.89 -16.86 -0.37
N GLN A 25 -9.30 -18.04 -0.19
CA GLN A 25 -9.56 -18.94 0.95
C GLN A 25 -8.31 -19.02 1.85
N ASN A 26 -8.48 -19.51 3.06
CA ASN A 26 -7.40 -19.76 4.03
C ASN A 26 -6.46 -18.55 4.18
N ILE A 27 -7.08 -17.36 4.39
CA ILE A 27 -6.37 -16.08 4.45
C ILE A 27 -5.69 -15.94 5.82
N GLU A 28 -4.37 -15.81 5.81
CA GLU A 28 -3.54 -15.66 7.00
C GLU A 28 -2.64 -14.42 6.88
N PRO A 29 -2.87 -13.36 7.68
CA PRO A 29 -1.98 -12.22 7.74
C PRO A 29 -0.62 -12.61 8.36
N LEU A 30 0.46 -12.24 7.66
CA LEU A 30 1.85 -12.44 8.06
C LEU A 30 2.56 -11.08 8.15
N LYS A 31 3.79 -11.06 8.68
CA LYS A 31 4.59 -9.82 8.72
C LYS A 31 4.89 -9.33 7.30
N ARG A 32 4.31 -8.19 6.90
CA ARG A 32 4.44 -7.56 5.57
C ARG A 32 4.00 -8.47 4.40
N ALA A 33 3.08 -9.37 4.65
CA ALA A 33 2.51 -10.27 3.66
C ALA A 33 1.15 -10.82 4.12
N VAL A 34 0.43 -11.43 3.19
CA VAL A 34 -0.74 -12.27 3.48
C VAL A 34 -0.59 -13.56 2.68
N SER A 35 -0.73 -14.70 3.35
CA SER A 35 -0.86 -16.01 2.72
C SER A 35 -2.34 -16.28 2.45
N CYS A 36 -2.65 -16.88 1.31
CA CYS A 36 -4.01 -17.35 1.01
C CYS A 36 -3.98 -18.49 -0.02
N GLU A 37 -5.16 -19.06 -0.31
CA GLU A 37 -5.33 -20.09 -1.29
C GLU A 37 -6.39 -19.69 -2.33
N GLY A 38 -6.21 -20.19 -3.56
CA GLY A 38 -7.16 -20.00 -4.65
C GLY A 38 -6.74 -20.72 -5.93
N ASP A 39 -7.47 -20.45 -6.98
CA ASP A 39 -7.23 -21.00 -8.32
C ASP A 39 -6.44 -20.01 -9.21
N LEU A 40 -6.28 -20.37 -10.48
CA LEU A 40 -5.60 -19.53 -11.48
C LEU A 40 -6.39 -18.23 -11.75
N ALA A 41 -7.71 -18.30 -11.69
CA ALA A 41 -8.56 -17.12 -11.86
C ALA A 41 -8.38 -16.12 -10.70
N LEU A 42 -8.24 -16.61 -9.45
CA LEU A 42 -7.89 -15.77 -8.32
C LEU A 42 -6.51 -15.11 -8.50
N LEU A 43 -5.50 -15.87 -8.94
CA LEU A 43 -4.17 -15.32 -9.20
C LEU A 43 -4.23 -14.13 -10.19
N TYR A 44 -4.99 -14.29 -11.29
CA TYR A 44 -5.15 -13.26 -12.31
C TYR A 44 -5.93 -12.06 -11.77
N ARG A 45 -7.06 -12.30 -11.09
CA ARG A 45 -7.84 -11.24 -10.42
C ARG A 45 -7.03 -10.50 -9.38
N ALA A 46 -6.26 -11.20 -8.55
CA ALA A 46 -5.42 -10.59 -7.53
C ALA A 46 -4.35 -9.65 -8.13
N ASN A 47 -3.64 -10.09 -9.18
CA ASN A 47 -2.68 -9.23 -9.88
C ASN A 47 -3.35 -7.97 -10.48
N LEU A 48 -4.57 -8.11 -11.02
CA LEU A 48 -5.31 -7.02 -11.64
C LEU A 48 -5.89 -6.03 -10.61
N TRP A 49 -6.47 -6.53 -9.50
CA TRP A 49 -7.33 -5.75 -8.61
C TRP A 49 -6.70 -5.32 -7.30
N LEU A 50 -5.67 -6.00 -6.80
CA LEU A 50 -5.09 -5.65 -5.50
C LEU A 50 -4.47 -4.25 -5.52
N ARG A 51 -4.92 -3.42 -4.60
CA ARG A 51 -4.43 -2.05 -4.41
C ARG A 51 -3.33 -2.00 -3.36
N CYS A 52 -3.47 -2.82 -2.31
CA CYS A 52 -2.55 -2.87 -1.19
C CYS A 52 -1.48 -3.98 -1.30
N GLY A 53 -1.51 -4.80 -2.36
CA GLY A 53 -0.47 -5.75 -2.70
C GLY A 53 0.72 -5.08 -3.41
N ILE A 54 1.94 -5.55 -3.11
CA ILE A 54 3.18 -5.13 -3.79
C ILE A 54 3.59 -6.16 -4.83
N ARG A 55 3.42 -7.46 -4.53
CA ARG A 55 3.86 -8.57 -5.35
C ARG A 55 3.15 -9.85 -4.92
N ILE A 56 2.80 -10.69 -5.89
CA ILE A 56 2.18 -11.99 -5.65
C ILE A 56 3.16 -13.08 -6.05
N LEU A 57 3.48 -13.92 -5.09
CA LEU A 57 4.42 -15.02 -5.22
C LEU A 57 3.68 -16.34 -5.05
N VAL A 58 4.02 -17.33 -5.87
CA VAL A 58 3.51 -18.70 -5.78
C VAL A 58 4.60 -19.58 -5.21
N PRO A 59 4.42 -20.17 -4.02
CA PRO A 59 5.36 -21.16 -3.49
C PRO A 59 5.47 -22.36 -4.44
N VAL A 60 6.70 -22.72 -4.74
CA VAL A 60 7.03 -23.83 -5.66
C VAL A 60 7.61 -24.99 -4.87
N PHE A 61 8.60 -24.70 -4.00
CA PHE A 61 9.29 -25.65 -3.16
C PHE A 61 9.60 -25.04 -1.78
N ASP A 62 9.50 -25.88 -0.75
CA ASP A 62 9.96 -25.59 0.59
C ASP A 62 10.86 -26.74 1.05
N PHE A 63 12.06 -26.43 1.54
CA PHE A 63 13.02 -27.41 2.05
C PHE A 63 13.93 -26.82 3.10
N GLN A 64 14.47 -27.69 3.97
CA GLN A 64 15.45 -27.31 4.99
C GLN A 64 16.84 -27.28 4.37
N VAL A 65 17.68 -26.30 4.72
CA VAL A 65 19.07 -26.19 4.25
C VAL A 65 20.01 -25.84 5.39
N GLU A 66 21.16 -26.53 5.42
CA GLU A 66 22.21 -26.29 6.41
C GLU A 66 23.49 -25.70 5.78
N SER A 67 23.60 -25.71 4.44
CA SER A 67 24.74 -25.16 3.70
C SER A 67 24.35 -24.69 2.32
N GLU A 68 25.20 -23.85 1.70
CA GLU A 68 25.03 -23.43 0.30
C GLU A 68 25.18 -24.59 -0.67
N GLU A 69 25.94 -25.60 -0.32
CA GLU A 69 26.09 -26.80 -1.14
C GLU A 69 24.82 -27.66 -1.11
N GLU A 70 24.22 -27.84 0.07
CA GLU A 70 22.94 -28.52 0.20
C GLU A 70 21.83 -27.76 -0.55
N LEU A 71 21.78 -26.41 -0.46
CA LEU A 71 20.89 -25.59 -1.27
C LEU A 71 21.03 -25.89 -2.76
N TYR A 72 22.27 -25.94 -3.26
CA TYR A 72 22.54 -26.24 -4.66
C TYR A 72 22.04 -27.65 -5.03
N GLN A 73 22.33 -28.67 -4.24
CA GLN A 73 21.91 -30.04 -4.49
C GLN A 73 20.39 -30.18 -4.48
N GLN A 74 19.71 -29.60 -3.49
CA GLN A 74 18.24 -29.61 -3.41
C GLN A 74 17.61 -28.94 -4.66
N LEU A 75 18.12 -27.80 -5.08
CA LEU A 75 17.65 -27.11 -6.28
C LEU A 75 17.89 -27.92 -7.56
N ARG A 76 18.94 -28.77 -7.62
CA ARG A 76 19.23 -29.65 -8.75
C ARG A 76 18.23 -30.82 -8.90
N THR A 77 17.49 -31.18 -7.84
CA THR A 77 16.45 -32.24 -7.89
C THR A 77 15.14 -31.75 -8.55
N ILE A 78 14.99 -30.43 -8.73
CA ILE A 78 13.76 -29.84 -9.25
C ILE A 78 13.72 -29.94 -10.77
N ASP A 79 12.61 -30.38 -11.32
CA ASP A 79 12.33 -30.31 -12.76
C ASP A 79 11.99 -28.87 -13.18
N TRP A 80 13.01 -28.14 -13.60
CA TRP A 80 12.88 -26.72 -13.97
C TRP A 80 12.12 -26.52 -15.28
N SER A 81 11.98 -27.55 -16.13
CA SER A 81 11.23 -27.46 -17.39
C SER A 81 9.75 -27.08 -17.17
N LYS A 82 9.21 -27.35 -15.98
CA LYS A 82 7.84 -26.98 -15.61
C LYS A 82 7.63 -25.46 -15.42
N TYR A 83 8.70 -24.71 -15.20
CA TYR A 83 8.64 -23.30 -14.83
C TYR A 83 9.35 -22.37 -15.80
N LEU A 84 10.31 -22.88 -16.56
CA LEU A 84 11.21 -22.10 -17.40
C LEU A 84 11.52 -22.86 -18.70
N GLN A 85 11.45 -22.17 -19.83
CA GLN A 85 11.80 -22.71 -21.13
C GLN A 85 13.18 -22.22 -21.60
N LEU A 86 13.85 -23.00 -22.47
CA LEU A 86 15.20 -22.66 -22.95
C LEU A 86 15.32 -21.32 -23.66
N HIS A 87 14.26 -20.85 -24.31
CA HIS A 87 14.23 -19.58 -25.02
C HIS A 87 13.91 -18.40 -24.11
N GLN A 88 13.41 -18.63 -22.90
CA GLN A 88 13.07 -17.59 -21.94
C GLN A 88 14.28 -17.10 -21.17
N THR A 89 14.21 -15.87 -20.72
CA THR A 89 15.16 -15.27 -19.78
C THR A 89 14.65 -15.38 -18.35
N PHE A 90 15.56 -15.50 -17.38
CA PHE A 90 15.17 -15.56 -15.98
C PHE A 90 16.05 -14.72 -15.06
N ALA A 91 15.58 -14.45 -13.85
CA ALA A 91 16.32 -13.83 -12.77
C ALA A 91 15.97 -14.46 -11.42
N ILE A 92 16.90 -14.35 -10.48
CA ILE A 92 16.74 -14.82 -9.10
C ILE A 92 16.91 -13.62 -8.16
N ASP A 93 15.93 -13.39 -7.31
CA ASP A 93 16.04 -12.50 -6.14
C ASP A 93 16.16 -13.37 -4.89
N ALA A 94 17.18 -13.20 -4.09
CA ALA A 94 17.36 -13.93 -2.85
C ALA A 94 17.31 -12.98 -1.63
N ASN A 95 16.69 -13.45 -0.56
CA ASN A 95 16.64 -12.76 0.72
C ASN A 95 16.75 -13.79 1.84
N SER A 96 17.67 -13.59 2.76
CA SER A 96 17.84 -14.46 3.93
C SER A 96 17.75 -13.68 5.23
N GLN A 97 17.08 -14.28 6.22
CA GLN A 97 17.06 -13.87 7.62
C GLN A 97 17.93 -14.80 8.50
N SER A 98 18.56 -15.79 7.92
CA SER A 98 19.44 -16.73 8.59
C SER A 98 20.80 -16.08 8.91
N SER A 99 21.31 -16.35 10.09
CA SER A 99 22.66 -15.93 10.49
C SER A 99 23.77 -16.65 9.72
N ARG A 100 23.46 -17.82 9.15
CA ARG A 100 24.38 -18.65 8.35
C ARG A 100 24.46 -18.19 6.90
N PHE A 101 23.34 -17.82 6.31
CA PHE A 101 23.22 -17.42 4.90
C PHE A 101 23.16 -15.89 4.75
N ARG A 102 24.30 -15.19 4.95
CA ARG A 102 24.35 -13.73 5.05
C ARG A 102 24.43 -12.99 3.70
N HIS A 103 24.85 -13.69 2.63
CA HIS A 103 25.18 -13.06 1.34
C HIS A 103 24.08 -13.32 0.29
N ASN A 104 23.02 -12.51 0.30
CA ASN A 104 21.89 -12.66 -0.64
C ASN A 104 22.31 -12.75 -2.11
N ARG A 105 23.31 -11.97 -2.54
CA ARG A 105 23.81 -12.00 -3.92
C ARG A 105 24.45 -13.35 -4.25
N PHE A 106 25.21 -13.93 -3.33
CA PHE A 106 25.82 -15.24 -3.51
C PHE A 106 24.76 -16.35 -3.58
N LEU A 107 23.75 -16.29 -2.71
CA LEU A 107 22.61 -17.21 -2.74
C LEU A 107 21.87 -17.16 -4.09
N ALA A 108 21.63 -15.97 -4.61
CA ALA A 108 21.02 -15.80 -5.94
C ALA A 108 21.90 -16.39 -7.04
N GLN A 109 23.22 -16.23 -6.98
CA GLN A 109 24.17 -16.83 -7.93
C GLN A 109 24.19 -18.37 -7.84
N LYS A 110 24.30 -18.91 -6.63
CA LYS A 110 24.31 -20.39 -6.41
C LYS A 110 23.00 -21.03 -6.91
N THR A 111 21.86 -20.37 -6.62
CA THR A 111 20.55 -20.78 -7.14
C THR A 111 20.50 -20.75 -8.66
N LYS A 112 21.00 -19.67 -9.29
CA LYS A 112 21.11 -19.54 -10.74
C LYS A 112 21.98 -20.68 -11.32
N ASP A 113 23.12 -20.99 -10.69
CA ASP A 113 24.03 -22.03 -11.15
C ASP A 113 23.34 -23.42 -11.12
N ALA A 114 22.62 -23.75 -10.05
CA ALA A 114 21.85 -24.99 -9.96
C ALA A 114 20.84 -25.14 -11.11
N ILE A 115 20.09 -24.07 -11.43
CA ILE A 115 19.12 -24.09 -12.55
C ILE A 115 19.82 -24.24 -13.89
N VAL A 116 20.89 -23.47 -14.13
CA VAL A 116 21.66 -23.51 -15.39
C VAL A 116 22.27 -24.88 -15.61
N ASP A 117 22.84 -25.49 -14.58
CA ASP A 117 23.51 -26.78 -14.69
C ASP A 117 22.48 -27.91 -14.89
N TRP A 118 21.30 -27.83 -14.27
CA TRP A 118 20.18 -28.73 -14.56
C TRP A 118 19.81 -28.69 -16.05
N PHE A 119 19.64 -27.48 -16.64
CA PHE A 119 19.31 -27.36 -18.07
C PHE A 119 20.43 -27.87 -18.99
N ARG A 120 21.70 -27.65 -18.62
CA ARG A 120 22.85 -28.18 -19.39
C ARG A 120 22.87 -29.69 -19.42
N GLU A 121 22.59 -30.34 -18.30
CA GLU A 121 22.52 -31.79 -18.23
C GLU A 121 21.35 -32.38 -19.03
N GLN A 122 20.18 -31.78 -18.91
CA GLN A 122 18.97 -32.29 -19.55
C GLN A 122 18.92 -31.96 -21.05
N HIS A 123 19.46 -30.83 -21.49
CA HIS A 123 19.24 -30.28 -22.82
C HIS A 123 20.52 -29.85 -23.56
N GLY A 124 21.69 -29.98 -22.98
CA GLY A 124 22.97 -29.53 -23.56
C GLY A 124 23.09 -28.00 -23.69
N ARG A 125 22.06 -27.25 -23.35
CA ARG A 125 21.97 -25.76 -23.42
C ARG A 125 21.33 -25.21 -22.17
N ARG A 126 21.42 -23.87 -21.98
CA ARG A 126 20.86 -23.19 -20.82
C ARG A 126 20.02 -21.98 -21.22
N PRO A 127 19.01 -21.58 -20.44
CA PRO A 127 18.33 -20.31 -20.58
C PRO A 127 19.23 -19.12 -20.24
N SER A 128 18.91 -17.96 -20.77
CA SER A 128 19.66 -16.71 -20.51
C SER A 128 19.20 -16.01 -19.25
N VAL A 129 20.12 -15.28 -18.60
CA VAL A 129 19.81 -14.50 -17.40
C VAL A 129 19.60 -13.03 -17.77
N ASN A 130 18.49 -12.44 -17.34
CA ASN A 130 18.19 -11.01 -17.49
C ASN A 130 17.72 -10.41 -16.16
N PRO A 131 18.61 -9.83 -15.35
CA PRO A 131 18.25 -9.30 -14.02
C PRO A 131 17.23 -8.15 -14.06
N LYS A 132 17.22 -7.37 -15.15
CA LYS A 132 16.37 -6.16 -15.24
C LYS A 132 14.95 -6.46 -15.67
N SER A 133 14.78 -7.22 -16.75
CA SER A 133 13.48 -7.54 -17.35
C SER A 133 13.44 -9.01 -17.79
N PRO A 134 13.40 -9.96 -16.83
CA PRO A 134 13.29 -11.38 -17.14
C PRO A 134 11.88 -11.76 -17.55
N ASP A 135 11.73 -12.81 -18.34
CA ASP A 135 10.44 -13.43 -18.61
C ASP A 135 9.92 -14.14 -17.36
N ILE A 136 10.81 -14.83 -16.64
CA ILE A 136 10.49 -15.54 -15.38
C ILE A 136 11.39 -15.03 -14.26
N ARG A 137 10.77 -14.67 -13.14
CA ARG A 137 11.49 -14.27 -11.94
C ARG A 137 11.18 -15.21 -10.80
N PHE A 138 12.22 -15.68 -10.14
CA PHE A 138 12.11 -16.50 -8.94
C PHE A 138 12.59 -15.74 -7.71
N HIS A 139 12.05 -16.09 -6.56
CA HIS A 139 12.49 -15.61 -5.26
C HIS A 139 12.91 -16.77 -4.38
N LEU A 140 14.10 -16.69 -3.80
CA LEU A 140 14.55 -17.56 -2.72
C LEU A 140 14.46 -16.79 -1.41
N HIS A 141 13.72 -17.32 -0.45
CA HIS A 141 13.67 -16.81 0.91
C HIS A 141 14.16 -17.88 1.87
N ILE A 142 15.13 -17.54 2.73
CA ILE A 142 15.59 -18.42 3.80
C ILE A 142 15.27 -17.74 5.14
N ASP A 143 14.49 -18.39 5.97
CA ASP A 143 14.10 -17.86 7.27
C ASP A 143 15.20 -18.06 8.33
N SER A 144 14.95 -17.57 9.56
CA SER A 144 15.90 -17.68 10.67
C SER A 144 16.11 -19.13 11.17
N ARG A 145 15.23 -20.06 10.78
CA ARG A 145 15.32 -21.50 11.11
C ARG A 145 15.90 -22.31 9.96
N HIS A 146 16.47 -21.63 8.94
CA HIS A 146 17.06 -22.21 7.74
C HIS A 146 16.05 -22.94 6.82
N GLN A 147 14.76 -22.63 6.99
CA GLN A 147 13.75 -23.08 6.04
C GLN A 147 13.84 -22.23 4.76
N ALA A 148 14.16 -22.86 3.64
CA ALA A 148 14.21 -22.22 2.34
C ALA A 148 12.85 -22.37 1.64
N SER A 149 12.29 -21.25 1.19
CA SER A 149 11.11 -21.20 0.33
C SER A 149 11.51 -20.65 -1.03
N PHE A 150 11.22 -21.42 -2.06
CA PHE A 150 11.43 -21.03 -3.45
C PHE A 150 10.09 -20.67 -4.09
N LEU A 151 9.99 -19.44 -4.64
CA LEU A 151 8.72 -18.87 -5.07
C LEU A 151 8.82 -18.32 -6.49
N LEU A 152 7.75 -18.51 -7.27
CA LEU A 152 7.60 -17.96 -8.61
C LEU A 152 6.84 -16.64 -8.57
N ASP A 153 7.36 -15.59 -9.21
CA ASP A 153 6.75 -14.27 -9.27
C ASP A 153 5.68 -14.19 -10.37
N SER A 154 4.44 -13.95 -9.99
CA SER A 154 3.36 -13.77 -10.95
C SER A 154 3.20 -12.31 -11.42
N SER A 155 3.72 -11.36 -10.66
CA SER A 155 3.47 -9.92 -10.88
C SER A 155 4.45 -9.26 -11.87
N GLY A 156 5.70 -9.72 -11.91
CA GLY A 156 6.80 -9.10 -12.65
C GLY A 156 7.28 -7.82 -11.98
N ASP A 157 7.00 -6.66 -12.55
CA ASP A 157 7.18 -5.39 -11.85
C ASP A 157 6.30 -5.31 -10.60
N GLY A 158 6.76 -4.59 -9.57
CA GLY A 158 5.95 -4.40 -8.36
C GLY A 158 4.59 -3.78 -8.67
N LEU A 159 3.51 -4.26 -8.03
CA LEU A 159 2.14 -3.83 -8.31
C LEU A 159 1.89 -2.33 -8.05
N HIS A 160 2.72 -1.67 -7.21
CA HIS A 160 2.70 -0.21 -7.05
C HIS A 160 2.97 0.53 -8.36
N ARG A 161 3.70 -0.04 -9.31
CA ARG A 161 3.88 0.51 -10.65
C ARG A 161 2.62 0.30 -11.48
N ARG A 162 1.61 1.18 -11.29
CA ARG A 162 0.30 1.08 -11.94
C ARG A 162 0.34 1.33 -13.46
N GLY A 163 1.41 1.96 -13.95
CA GLY A 163 1.59 2.33 -15.36
C GLY A 163 1.21 3.77 -15.70
N TYR A 164 0.61 4.54 -14.78
CA TYR A 164 0.24 5.93 -15.04
C TYR A 164 1.33 6.96 -14.75
N ARG A 165 2.37 6.59 -14.00
CA ARG A 165 3.46 7.53 -13.66
C ARG A 165 4.40 7.71 -14.84
N THR A 166 4.34 8.87 -15.49
CA THR A 166 5.13 9.20 -16.69
C THR A 166 6.44 9.90 -16.37
N THR A 167 6.49 10.66 -15.28
CA THR A 167 7.69 11.40 -14.86
C THR A 167 7.95 11.21 -13.37
N GLY A 168 9.23 11.04 -12.99
CA GLY A 168 9.64 11.00 -11.60
C GLY A 168 9.58 12.42 -10.99
N GLY A 169 8.80 12.58 -9.93
CA GLY A 169 8.88 13.73 -9.02
C GLY A 169 9.83 13.44 -7.88
N ALA A 170 10.22 14.46 -7.10
CA ALA A 170 10.97 14.26 -5.87
C ALA A 170 10.12 13.44 -4.89
N ALA A 171 10.54 12.20 -4.60
CA ALA A 171 9.97 11.28 -3.60
C ALA A 171 8.42 11.20 -3.56
N PRO A 172 7.75 10.77 -4.64
CA PRO A 172 6.31 10.67 -4.67
C PRO A 172 5.81 9.60 -3.68
N LEU A 173 4.60 9.81 -3.13
CA LEU A 173 3.93 8.82 -2.30
C LEU A 173 3.77 7.50 -3.06
N ASN A 174 4.08 6.38 -2.42
CA ASN A 174 3.91 5.05 -3.01
C ASN A 174 2.41 4.76 -3.21
N GLU A 175 2.03 4.22 -4.36
CA GLU A 175 0.63 3.98 -4.76
C GLU A 175 -0.07 2.98 -3.83
N VAL A 176 0.64 1.94 -3.38
CA VAL A 176 0.12 0.96 -2.40
C VAL A 176 -0.15 1.63 -1.05
N LEU A 177 0.75 2.52 -0.62
CA LEU A 177 0.54 3.29 0.61
C LEU A 177 -0.64 4.24 0.47
N ALA A 178 -0.76 4.96 -0.65
CA ALA A 178 -1.88 5.87 -0.90
C ALA A 178 -3.23 5.15 -0.88
N ALA A 179 -3.34 4.02 -1.59
CA ALA A 179 -4.54 3.18 -1.57
C ALA A 179 -4.85 2.65 -0.16
N GLY A 180 -3.81 2.20 0.56
CA GLY A 180 -3.93 1.75 1.96
C GLY A 180 -4.42 2.85 2.90
N MET A 181 -3.92 4.08 2.76
CA MET A 181 -4.39 5.23 3.54
C MET A 181 -5.88 5.50 3.31
N ILE A 182 -6.35 5.48 2.06
CA ILE A 182 -7.76 5.69 1.72
C ILE A 182 -8.64 4.59 2.33
N ARG A 183 -8.22 3.32 2.22
CA ARG A 183 -8.92 2.16 2.80
C ARG A 183 -8.96 2.24 4.34
N LEU A 184 -7.84 2.55 4.99
CA LEU A 184 -7.74 2.73 6.45
C LEU A 184 -8.57 3.90 6.97
N ALA A 185 -8.73 4.96 6.17
CA ALA A 185 -9.61 6.08 6.47
C ALA A 185 -11.09 5.72 6.37
N GLY A 186 -11.43 4.61 5.71
CA GLY A 186 -12.80 4.14 5.54
C GLY A 186 -13.61 4.91 4.49
N TRP A 187 -12.96 5.71 3.62
CA TRP A 187 -13.65 6.43 2.56
C TRP A 187 -14.15 5.49 1.46
N LYS A 188 -15.42 5.62 1.09
CA LYS A 188 -16.11 4.74 0.14
C LYS A 188 -16.55 5.46 -1.16
N GLY A 189 -16.26 6.75 -1.30
CA GLY A 189 -16.72 7.55 -2.44
C GLY A 189 -18.09 8.18 -2.26
N ASP A 190 -18.65 8.12 -1.07
CA ASP A 190 -19.95 8.66 -0.67
C ASP A 190 -19.90 10.15 -0.26
N GLN A 191 -18.71 10.70 -0.11
CA GLN A 191 -18.45 12.08 0.29
C GLN A 191 -17.33 12.67 -0.58
N PRO A 192 -17.23 14.02 -0.70
CA PRO A 192 -16.09 14.66 -1.34
C PRO A 192 -14.74 14.18 -0.78
N PHE A 193 -13.78 13.99 -1.68
CA PHE A 193 -12.40 13.67 -1.34
C PHE A 193 -11.49 14.85 -1.62
N VAL A 194 -10.69 15.27 -0.64
CA VAL A 194 -9.80 16.41 -0.78
C VAL A 194 -8.36 16.02 -0.38
N ASP A 195 -7.40 16.39 -1.22
CA ASP A 195 -5.97 16.43 -0.88
C ASP A 195 -5.45 17.87 -1.08
N MET A 196 -5.19 18.58 0.01
CA MET A 196 -4.81 19.99 -0.02
C MET A 196 -3.32 20.23 -0.27
N LEU A 197 -2.52 19.18 -0.42
CA LEU A 197 -1.08 19.20 -0.74
C LEU A 197 -0.78 18.01 -1.68
N CYS A 198 -1.46 17.98 -2.83
CA CYS A 198 -1.62 16.79 -3.64
C CYS A 198 -0.34 16.35 -4.39
N GLY A 199 0.66 17.21 -4.50
CA GLY A 199 1.92 16.89 -5.15
C GLY A 199 1.71 16.30 -6.55
N SER A 200 2.14 15.06 -6.78
CA SER A 200 1.99 14.34 -8.06
C SER A 200 0.59 13.71 -8.29
N GLY A 201 -0.38 13.95 -7.41
CA GLY A 201 -1.76 13.47 -7.54
C GLY A 201 -1.98 12.00 -7.17
N THR A 202 -1.05 11.33 -6.51
CA THR A 202 -1.15 9.89 -6.22
C THR A 202 -2.41 9.53 -5.40
N LEU A 203 -2.71 10.27 -4.32
CA LEU A 203 -3.93 10.03 -3.51
C LEU A 203 -5.20 10.23 -4.34
N LEU A 204 -5.23 11.25 -5.19
CA LEU A 204 -6.38 11.54 -6.06
C LEU A 204 -6.64 10.42 -7.06
N ILE A 205 -5.58 9.91 -7.70
CA ILE A 205 -5.66 8.83 -8.69
C ILE A 205 -6.13 7.53 -8.02
N GLU A 206 -5.54 7.15 -6.88
CA GLU A 206 -5.97 5.95 -6.15
C GLU A 206 -7.41 6.09 -5.63
N ALA A 207 -7.83 7.28 -5.16
CA ALA A 207 -9.21 7.56 -4.78
C ALA A 207 -10.17 7.39 -5.96
N ALA A 208 -9.85 7.96 -7.13
CA ALA A 208 -10.64 7.82 -8.33
C ALA A 208 -10.73 6.37 -8.82
N MET A 209 -9.63 5.61 -8.75
CA MET A 209 -9.62 4.18 -9.08
C MET A 209 -10.49 3.37 -8.10
N ILE A 210 -10.51 3.71 -6.81
CA ILE A 210 -11.34 3.03 -5.80
C ILE A 210 -12.82 3.28 -6.07
N THR A 211 -13.25 4.54 -6.14
CA THR A 211 -14.66 4.86 -6.32
C THR A 211 -15.17 4.53 -7.71
N GLY A 212 -14.31 4.68 -8.74
CA GLY A 212 -14.60 4.33 -10.13
C GLY A 212 -14.62 2.83 -10.42
N ASN A 213 -14.35 1.98 -9.42
CA ASN A 213 -14.16 0.53 -9.59
C ASN A 213 -13.20 0.20 -10.74
N ILE A 214 -12.07 0.91 -10.80
CA ILE A 214 -11.05 0.75 -11.84
C ILE A 214 -9.91 -0.09 -11.28
N PRO A 215 -9.60 -1.26 -11.85
CA PRO A 215 -8.47 -2.06 -11.39
C PRO A 215 -7.14 -1.33 -11.59
N PRO A 216 -6.27 -1.31 -10.59
CA PRO A 216 -4.97 -0.62 -10.72
C PRO A 216 -4.01 -1.29 -11.72
N GLY A 217 -4.26 -2.56 -12.04
CA GLY A 217 -3.43 -3.35 -12.97
C GLY A 217 -3.80 -3.21 -14.46
N LEU A 218 -4.80 -2.38 -14.84
CA LEU A 218 -5.28 -2.32 -16.23
C LEU A 218 -4.27 -1.80 -17.27
N LEU A 219 -3.31 -0.99 -16.83
CA LEU A 219 -2.34 -0.31 -17.71
C LEU A 219 -0.98 -1.00 -17.77
N ARG A 220 -0.89 -2.24 -17.28
CA ARG A 220 0.38 -2.98 -17.21
C ARG A 220 0.24 -4.42 -17.65
N SER A 221 1.37 -5.08 -17.93
CA SER A 221 1.52 -6.53 -18.09
C SER A 221 1.98 -7.18 -16.78
N PHE A 222 1.90 -8.51 -16.72
CA PHE A 222 2.25 -9.31 -15.56
C PHE A 222 3.13 -10.49 -15.97
N ALA A 223 4.01 -10.96 -15.09
CA ALA A 223 4.91 -12.07 -15.37
C ALA A 223 4.18 -13.40 -15.61
N PHE A 224 3.02 -13.64 -14.98
CA PHE A 224 2.24 -14.85 -15.22
C PHE A 224 1.83 -15.05 -16.69
N GLN A 225 1.81 -13.97 -17.50
CA GLN A 225 1.51 -14.05 -18.93
C GLN A 225 2.59 -14.79 -19.74
N ASN A 226 3.80 -14.95 -19.16
CA ASN A 226 4.90 -15.73 -19.74
C ASN A 226 4.95 -17.18 -19.23
N TRP A 227 4.03 -17.57 -18.33
CA TRP A 227 4.03 -18.93 -17.79
C TRP A 227 3.48 -19.93 -18.81
N GLN A 228 3.95 -21.17 -18.75
CA GLN A 228 3.51 -22.23 -19.68
C GLN A 228 2.02 -22.55 -19.54
N ASN A 229 1.48 -22.42 -18.33
CA ASN A 229 0.06 -22.67 -18.03
C ASN A 229 -0.79 -21.38 -18.09
N PHE A 230 -0.31 -20.34 -18.81
CA PHE A 230 -1.09 -19.12 -18.99
C PHE A 230 -2.34 -19.39 -19.83
N ASP A 231 -3.50 -19.09 -19.25
CA ASP A 231 -4.79 -19.18 -19.92
C ASP A 231 -5.20 -17.80 -20.43
N ALA A 232 -5.04 -17.61 -21.74
CA ALA A 232 -5.31 -16.32 -22.40
C ALA A 232 -6.81 -15.98 -22.43
N ASP A 233 -7.68 -16.96 -22.58
CA ASP A 233 -9.13 -16.76 -22.65
C ASP A 233 -9.68 -16.36 -21.28
N LEU A 234 -9.28 -17.06 -20.23
CA LEU A 234 -9.60 -16.71 -18.84
C LEU A 234 -9.12 -15.27 -18.52
N TRP A 235 -7.89 -14.94 -18.92
CA TRP A 235 -7.35 -13.58 -18.69
C TRP A 235 -8.13 -12.52 -19.46
N HIS A 236 -8.50 -12.76 -20.71
CA HIS A 236 -9.32 -11.87 -21.50
C HIS A 236 -10.71 -11.65 -20.88
N GLY A 237 -11.34 -12.72 -20.40
CA GLY A 237 -12.61 -12.66 -19.69
C GLY A 237 -12.53 -11.74 -18.45
N ILE A 238 -11.54 -12.00 -17.56
CA ILE A 238 -11.30 -11.20 -16.35
C ILE A 238 -11.07 -9.71 -16.68
N LYS A 239 -10.30 -9.40 -17.72
CA LYS A 239 -10.08 -8.00 -18.14
C LYS A 239 -11.33 -7.35 -18.74
N SER A 240 -12.13 -8.10 -19.47
CA SER A 240 -13.38 -7.61 -20.03
C SER A 240 -14.39 -7.25 -18.95
N GLU A 241 -14.64 -8.14 -18.00
CA GLU A 241 -15.46 -7.90 -16.81
C GLU A 241 -15.00 -6.66 -16.04
N ALA A 242 -13.70 -6.57 -15.80
CA ALA A 242 -13.10 -5.44 -15.11
C ALA A 242 -13.27 -4.10 -15.83
N ARG A 243 -13.32 -4.09 -17.16
CA ARG A 243 -13.60 -2.87 -17.95
C ARG A 243 -15.08 -2.49 -17.90
N GLN A 244 -15.97 -3.46 -17.91
CA GLN A 244 -17.42 -3.25 -17.85
C GLN A 244 -17.89 -2.81 -16.45
N SER A 245 -17.18 -3.21 -15.39
CA SER A 245 -17.52 -2.86 -14.01
C SER A 245 -17.18 -1.42 -13.60
N LYS A 246 -16.53 -0.65 -14.49
CA LYS A 246 -16.20 0.76 -14.23
C LYS A 246 -17.44 1.62 -14.10
N ARG A 247 -17.36 2.60 -13.19
CA ARG A 247 -18.42 3.57 -12.94
C ARG A 247 -17.85 4.97 -12.71
N PRO A 248 -18.58 6.04 -13.03
CA PRO A 248 -18.14 7.39 -12.67
C PRO A 248 -18.16 7.58 -11.15
N PRO A 249 -17.26 8.41 -10.59
CA PRO A 249 -17.32 8.79 -9.19
C PRO A 249 -18.59 9.61 -8.92
N GLN A 250 -19.23 9.36 -7.79
CA GLN A 250 -20.46 10.05 -7.39
C GLN A 250 -20.17 11.39 -6.73
N GLN A 251 -18.98 11.57 -6.19
CA GLN A 251 -18.58 12.73 -5.41
C GLN A 251 -17.29 13.35 -5.97
N PRO A 252 -17.09 14.67 -5.77
CA PRO A 252 -15.90 15.36 -6.25
C PRO A 252 -14.61 14.79 -5.62
N ILE A 253 -13.58 14.65 -6.44
CA ILE A 253 -12.21 14.34 -6.01
C ILE A 253 -11.36 15.54 -6.39
N ILE A 254 -10.84 16.26 -5.38
CA ILE A 254 -10.21 17.56 -5.56
C ILE A 254 -8.80 17.55 -4.98
N GLY A 255 -7.83 17.97 -5.79
CA GLY A 255 -6.46 18.18 -5.38
C GLY A 255 -6.03 19.64 -5.46
N VAL A 256 -5.24 20.08 -4.49
CA VAL A 256 -4.67 21.42 -4.47
C VAL A 256 -3.17 21.33 -4.21
N ASP A 257 -2.41 22.14 -4.90
CA ASP A 257 -0.98 22.36 -4.63
C ASP A 257 -0.60 23.77 -5.10
N ASN A 258 0.35 24.42 -4.43
CA ASN A 258 0.81 25.76 -4.81
C ASN A 258 1.93 25.72 -5.86
N HIS A 259 2.63 24.60 -6.01
CA HIS A 259 3.74 24.43 -6.94
C HIS A 259 3.27 24.11 -8.35
N PHE A 260 3.57 24.98 -9.30
CA PHE A 260 3.23 24.78 -10.72
C PHE A 260 3.73 23.44 -11.29
N LYS A 261 4.98 23.06 -10.95
CA LYS A 261 5.54 21.77 -11.41
C LYS A 261 4.78 20.58 -10.84
N ALA A 262 4.35 20.63 -9.58
CA ALA A 262 3.57 19.55 -8.95
C ALA A 262 2.21 19.38 -9.65
N ILE A 263 1.50 20.48 -9.90
CA ILE A 263 0.23 20.48 -10.62
C ILE A 263 0.39 19.89 -12.02
N ARG A 264 1.40 20.30 -12.79
CA ARG A 264 1.64 19.71 -14.13
C ARG A 264 1.93 18.21 -14.08
N ILE A 265 2.71 17.76 -13.10
CA ILE A 265 2.97 16.33 -12.90
C ILE A 265 1.67 15.60 -12.56
N ALA A 266 0.84 16.16 -11.67
CA ALA A 266 -0.44 15.57 -11.30
C ALA A 266 -1.37 15.46 -12.52
N GLU A 267 -1.51 16.52 -13.32
CA GLU A 267 -2.30 16.54 -14.56
C GLU A 267 -1.82 15.49 -15.57
N ASN A 268 -0.52 15.38 -15.78
CA ASN A 268 0.07 14.37 -16.67
C ASN A 268 -0.20 12.93 -16.17
N ASN A 269 -0.06 12.67 -14.88
CA ASN A 269 -0.34 11.37 -14.27
C ASN A 269 -1.83 11.02 -14.35
N ILE A 270 -2.72 11.99 -14.09
CA ILE A 270 -4.18 11.85 -14.22
C ILE A 270 -4.57 11.56 -15.67
N ALA A 271 -3.96 12.24 -16.64
CA ALA A 271 -4.18 11.99 -18.06
C ALA A 271 -3.70 10.60 -18.48
N ALA A 272 -2.50 10.18 -18.03
CA ALA A 272 -1.97 8.84 -18.29
C ALA A 272 -2.85 7.74 -17.65
N ALA A 273 -3.45 8.01 -16.49
CA ALA A 273 -4.42 7.13 -15.84
C ALA A 273 -5.81 7.15 -16.51
N LYS A 274 -6.08 8.07 -17.47
CA LYS A 274 -7.39 8.29 -18.13
C LYS A 274 -8.49 8.67 -17.13
N LEU A 275 -8.17 9.55 -16.17
CA LEU A 275 -9.05 9.97 -15.06
C LEU A 275 -9.37 11.48 -15.06
N GLN A 276 -9.16 12.19 -16.18
CA GLN A 276 -9.34 13.65 -16.26
C GLN A 276 -10.79 14.09 -15.96
N SER A 277 -11.77 13.26 -16.31
CA SER A 277 -13.19 13.52 -16.00
C SER A 277 -13.56 13.26 -14.54
N TYR A 278 -12.68 12.60 -13.76
CA TYR A 278 -12.95 12.16 -12.39
C TYR A 278 -12.32 13.05 -11.33
N ILE A 279 -11.22 13.73 -11.70
CA ILE A 279 -10.36 14.45 -10.76
C ILE A 279 -10.24 15.91 -11.18
N ARG A 280 -10.41 16.81 -10.23
CA ARG A 280 -10.16 18.24 -10.39
C ARG A 280 -8.90 18.63 -9.66
N VAL A 281 -7.93 19.22 -10.34
CA VAL A 281 -6.70 19.75 -9.74
C VAL A 281 -6.68 21.25 -9.90
N LYS A 282 -6.33 21.98 -8.84
CA LYS A 282 -6.28 23.43 -8.84
C LYS A 282 -4.94 23.91 -8.29
N ARG A 283 -4.26 24.81 -9.01
CA ARG A 283 -3.13 25.54 -8.46
C ARG A 283 -3.64 26.59 -7.46
N SER A 284 -3.44 26.36 -6.17
CA SER A 284 -3.80 27.25 -5.09
C SER A 284 -2.99 26.91 -3.85
N THR A 285 -2.86 27.83 -2.92
CA THR A 285 -2.36 27.50 -1.59
C THR A 285 -3.49 26.84 -0.77
N PHE A 286 -3.14 25.98 0.18
CA PHE A 286 -4.15 25.36 1.06
C PHE A 286 -4.83 26.41 1.96
N GLN A 287 -4.18 27.56 2.21
CA GLN A 287 -4.75 28.69 2.96
C GLN A 287 -5.92 29.36 2.21
N GLN A 288 -5.89 29.36 0.88
CA GLN A 288 -6.92 30.00 0.03
C GLN A 288 -8.00 29.03 -0.43
N PHE A 289 -7.75 27.73 -0.33
CA PHE A 289 -8.69 26.72 -0.77
C PHE A 289 -9.89 26.61 0.16
N LEU A 290 -11.10 26.66 -0.40
CA LEU A 290 -12.37 26.38 0.29
C LEU A 290 -12.86 25.00 -0.15
N PRO A 291 -13.09 24.07 0.82
CA PRO A 291 -13.61 22.73 0.50
C PRO A 291 -15.07 22.80 0.05
N PRO A 292 -15.59 21.76 -0.64
CA PRO A 292 -17.03 21.59 -0.80
C PRO A 292 -17.77 21.62 0.53
N GLU A 293 -18.99 22.19 0.51
CA GLU A 293 -19.84 22.23 1.71
C GLU A 293 -20.30 20.83 2.13
N GLY A 294 -20.59 20.69 3.43
CA GLY A 294 -21.08 19.45 4.06
C GLY A 294 -19.97 18.51 4.52
N PRO A 295 -20.32 17.26 4.86
CA PRO A 295 -19.35 16.26 5.29
C PRO A 295 -18.42 15.85 4.14
N GLY A 296 -17.15 15.61 4.48
CA GLY A 296 -16.16 15.18 3.49
C GLY A 296 -14.97 14.46 4.13
N THR A 297 -14.11 13.95 3.29
CA THR A 297 -12.86 13.30 3.72
C THR A 297 -11.67 14.03 3.12
N LEU A 298 -10.77 14.50 3.98
CA LEU A 298 -9.49 15.04 3.61
C LEU A 298 -8.40 14.02 3.96
N ILE A 299 -7.57 13.67 2.98
CA ILE A 299 -6.36 12.86 3.21
C ILE A 299 -5.20 13.58 2.55
N SER A 300 -4.18 13.92 3.33
CA SER A 300 -2.98 14.57 2.80
C SER A 300 -1.70 14.01 3.40
N ASN A 301 -0.63 14.13 2.60
CA ASN A 301 0.73 13.81 2.98
C ASN A 301 1.58 15.09 2.93
N PRO A 302 1.51 15.97 3.96
CA PRO A 302 2.30 17.19 4.02
C PRO A 302 3.81 16.89 3.98
N PRO A 303 4.66 17.84 3.55
CA PRO A 303 6.10 17.68 3.67
C PRO A 303 6.50 17.55 5.15
N TYR A 304 7.43 16.63 5.43
CA TYR A 304 7.93 16.37 6.79
C TYR A 304 9.46 16.23 6.84
N ASP A 305 10.13 16.41 5.69
CA ASP A 305 11.60 16.44 5.59
C ASP A 305 12.07 17.88 5.34
N LEU A 306 13.08 18.33 6.10
CA LEU A 306 13.74 19.62 5.97
C LEU A 306 14.45 19.81 4.60
N ARG A 307 14.58 18.77 3.80
CA ARG A 307 15.19 18.81 2.45
C ARG A 307 14.34 19.55 1.41
N LEU A 308 13.05 19.79 1.69
CA LEU A 308 12.15 20.56 0.83
C LEU A 308 12.05 21.97 1.42
N GLU A 309 12.93 22.90 1.10
CA GLU A 309 12.93 24.38 1.26
C GLU A 309 11.97 25.03 2.30
N THR A 310 11.31 24.21 3.14
CA THR A 310 10.35 24.66 4.15
C THR A 310 11.12 25.07 5.40
N ARG A 311 11.42 26.34 5.51
CA ARG A 311 12.19 26.92 6.65
C ARG A 311 11.51 26.75 8.01
N ASP A 312 10.16 26.61 8.05
CA ASP A 312 9.36 26.43 9.27
C ASP A 312 8.29 25.33 9.09
N ILE A 313 8.67 24.09 9.33
CA ILE A 313 7.75 22.94 9.31
C ILE A 313 6.71 23.04 10.43
N ASN A 314 7.08 23.52 11.62
CA ASN A 314 6.17 23.61 12.74
C ASN A 314 5.08 24.67 12.48
N GLY A 315 5.45 25.80 11.88
CA GLY A 315 4.50 26.81 11.41
C GLY A 315 3.54 26.26 10.37
N LEU A 316 4.04 25.51 9.38
CA LEU A 316 3.21 24.85 8.36
C LEU A 316 2.14 23.95 8.99
N TYR A 317 2.52 23.09 9.95
CA TYR A 317 1.55 22.18 10.59
C TYR A 317 0.56 22.92 11.49
N LYS A 318 0.97 24.04 12.10
CA LYS A 318 0.06 24.93 12.84
C LYS A 318 -0.97 25.56 11.89
N GLU A 319 -0.53 26.11 10.75
CA GLU A 319 -1.42 26.68 9.74
C GLU A 319 -2.39 25.64 9.17
N ILE A 320 -1.91 24.41 8.90
CA ILE A 320 -2.77 23.29 8.50
C ILE A 320 -3.86 23.06 9.55
N GLY A 321 -3.49 22.98 10.82
CA GLY A 321 -4.45 22.74 11.90
C GLY A 321 -5.46 23.88 12.06
N ASP A 322 -5.03 25.13 11.94
CA ASP A 322 -5.91 26.30 12.04
C ASP A 322 -6.88 26.33 10.85
N ARG A 323 -6.41 26.00 9.63
CA ARG A 323 -7.26 25.90 8.45
C ARG A 323 -8.29 24.78 8.56
N LEU A 324 -7.89 23.61 9.06
CA LEU A 324 -8.80 22.49 9.32
C LEU A 324 -9.93 22.87 10.27
N LYS A 325 -9.63 23.57 11.36
CA LYS A 325 -10.63 24.03 12.34
C LYS A 325 -11.63 25.03 11.73
N LYS A 326 -11.13 25.94 10.89
CA LYS A 326 -11.92 27.06 10.38
C LYS A 326 -12.80 26.68 9.20
N GLU A 327 -12.28 25.91 8.24
CA GLU A 327 -12.90 25.74 6.93
C GLU A 327 -13.41 24.32 6.65
N PHE A 328 -12.98 23.32 7.44
CA PHE A 328 -13.32 21.93 7.17
C PHE A 328 -14.29 21.32 8.20
N THR A 329 -15.20 22.15 8.73
CA THR A 329 -16.23 21.67 9.66
C THR A 329 -17.08 20.57 9.01
N GLY A 330 -17.26 19.43 9.72
CA GLY A 330 -17.95 18.25 9.21
C GLY A 330 -17.05 17.24 8.50
N TYR A 331 -15.81 17.60 8.20
CA TYR A 331 -14.86 16.69 7.55
C TYR A 331 -14.18 15.75 8.54
N GLN A 332 -13.77 14.61 8.01
CA GLN A 332 -12.75 13.74 8.61
C GLN A 332 -11.41 14.04 7.94
N ALA A 333 -10.47 14.63 8.67
CA ALA A 333 -9.15 14.92 8.15
C ALA A 333 -8.14 13.87 8.60
N TRP A 334 -7.32 13.41 7.65
CA TRP A 334 -6.27 12.44 7.89
C TRP A 334 -4.94 12.97 7.37
N LEU A 335 -3.93 13.02 8.23
CA LEU A 335 -2.60 13.49 7.88
C LEU A 335 -1.57 12.38 8.11
N LEU A 336 -0.78 12.06 7.06
CA LEU A 336 0.40 11.21 7.17
C LEU A 336 1.62 12.09 7.45
N SER A 337 2.43 11.75 8.43
CA SER A 337 3.70 12.44 8.65
C SER A 337 4.74 11.55 9.32
N GLY A 338 5.98 11.68 8.85
CA GLY A 338 7.19 11.16 9.50
C GLY A 338 7.76 12.11 10.54
N ASN A 339 7.33 13.39 10.58
CA ASN A 339 7.73 14.35 11.59
C ASN A 339 6.72 14.37 12.74
N LEU A 340 7.02 13.62 13.80
CA LEU A 340 6.13 13.47 14.95
C LEU A 340 6.02 14.73 15.80
N GLU A 341 7.05 15.58 15.81
CA GLU A 341 7.03 16.85 16.52
C GLU A 341 6.15 17.86 15.79
N ALA A 342 6.27 17.95 14.47
CA ALA A 342 5.41 18.81 13.67
C ALA A 342 3.92 18.44 13.81
N LEU A 343 3.57 17.14 13.90
CA LEU A 343 2.19 16.70 14.14
C LEU A 343 1.57 17.24 15.43
N LYS A 344 2.38 17.56 16.46
CA LYS A 344 1.87 18.18 17.70
C LYS A 344 1.37 19.60 17.46
N ASN A 345 1.95 20.31 16.49
CA ASN A 345 1.61 21.71 16.16
C ASN A 345 0.28 21.84 15.38
N VAL A 346 -0.31 20.75 14.88
CA VAL A 346 -1.67 20.79 14.30
C VAL A 346 -2.71 21.32 15.29
N GLY A 347 -2.45 21.21 16.60
CA GLY A 347 -3.30 21.77 17.64
C GLY A 347 -4.71 21.17 17.70
N LEU A 348 -4.86 19.95 17.20
CA LEU A 348 -6.06 19.11 17.27
C LEU A 348 -5.72 17.77 17.92
N ARG A 349 -6.63 17.22 18.71
CA ARG A 349 -6.47 15.89 19.30
C ARG A 349 -6.87 14.82 18.28
N PRO A 350 -5.95 13.93 17.84
CA PRO A 350 -6.32 12.87 16.92
C PRO A 350 -7.22 11.82 17.59
N SER A 351 -8.31 11.44 16.92
CA SER A 351 -9.23 10.39 17.35
C SER A 351 -8.69 8.97 17.04
N ARG A 352 -7.83 8.85 16.02
CA ARG A 352 -7.16 7.60 15.66
C ARG A 352 -5.70 7.86 15.24
N ARG A 353 -4.82 6.92 15.56
CA ARG A 353 -3.40 6.94 15.17
C ARG A 353 -3.02 5.58 14.60
N ILE A 354 -2.46 5.57 13.39
CA ILE A 354 -2.03 4.34 12.72
C ILE A 354 -0.55 4.50 12.38
N HIS A 355 0.25 3.48 12.65
CA HIS A 355 1.66 3.44 12.27
C HIS A 355 1.79 2.89 10.86
N LEU A 356 2.46 3.62 9.97
CA LEU A 356 2.71 3.24 8.59
C LEU A 356 4.18 3.52 8.24
N LEU A 357 4.65 2.91 7.15
CA LEU A 357 5.98 3.16 6.60
C LEU A 357 5.85 3.83 5.23
N ASN A 358 6.49 4.99 5.06
CA ASN A 358 6.69 5.60 3.74
C ASN A 358 8.15 5.38 3.29
N GLY A 359 8.36 4.34 2.48
CA GLY A 359 9.69 3.82 2.22
C GLY A 359 10.32 3.27 3.50
N GLN A 360 11.40 3.89 3.96
CA GLN A 360 12.08 3.55 5.23
C GLN A 360 11.66 4.47 6.39
N ILE A 361 10.86 5.51 6.13
CA ILE A 361 10.46 6.50 7.12
C ILE A 361 9.27 5.98 7.93
N ALA A 362 9.43 5.90 9.25
CA ALA A 362 8.34 5.60 10.16
C ALA A 362 7.40 6.80 10.26
N CYS A 363 6.14 6.62 9.87
CA CYS A 363 5.12 7.65 9.84
C CYS A 363 3.98 7.35 10.80
N LYS A 364 3.26 8.40 11.20
CA LYS A 364 1.94 8.30 11.83
C LYS A 364 0.89 8.87 10.91
N PHE A 365 -0.20 8.13 10.77
CA PHE A 365 -1.40 8.53 10.05
C PHE A 365 -2.47 8.88 11.07
N HIS A 366 -2.72 10.18 11.28
CA HIS A 366 -3.59 10.71 12.31
C HIS A 366 -4.95 11.10 11.74
N LYS A 367 -6.04 10.66 12.41
CA LYS A 367 -7.42 11.09 12.15
C LYS A 367 -7.79 12.26 13.05
N TYR A 368 -8.39 13.30 12.47
CA TYR A 368 -9.01 14.41 13.15
C TYR A 368 -10.49 14.51 12.74
N GLU A 369 -11.38 14.56 13.70
CA GLU A 369 -12.81 14.79 13.47
C GLU A 369 -13.09 16.28 13.67
N LEU A 370 -13.58 16.93 12.60
CA LEU A 370 -13.76 18.38 12.57
C LEU A 370 -15.25 18.71 12.76
N TYR A 371 -15.59 19.32 13.87
CA TYR A 371 -16.95 19.68 14.24
C TYR A 371 -17.00 21.12 14.76
N SER A 372 -18.17 21.78 14.67
CA SER A 372 -18.38 23.11 15.24
C SER A 372 -18.49 23.04 16.77
N GLY A 373 -17.76 23.88 17.46
CA GLY A 373 -17.80 23.99 18.93
C GLY A 373 -16.77 23.09 19.66
N SER A 374 -16.84 23.05 21.00
CA SER A 374 -15.91 22.30 21.86
C SER A 374 -16.60 21.13 22.53
N LYS A 375 -15.98 19.91 22.49
CA LYS A 375 -16.42 18.74 23.28
C LYS A 375 -16.29 18.92 24.81
N LYS A 376 -15.85 20.10 25.31
CA LYS A 376 -15.69 20.35 26.75
C LYS A 376 -17.01 20.57 27.51
N LYS A 377 -18.18 20.62 26.86
CA LYS A 377 -19.50 20.71 27.53
C LYS A 377 -19.97 19.33 27.97
N GLY A 378 -19.38 18.76 29.01
CA GLY A 378 -19.78 17.46 29.56
C GLY A 378 -19.28 17.16 30.98
N LYS A 379 -18.68 18.13 31.69
CA LYS A 379 -18.24 17.95 33.09
C LYS A 379 -18.75 18.98 34.09
N GLU A 380 -19.65 19.86 33.74
CA GLU A 380 -20.19 20.87 34.67
C GLU A 380 -21.56 20.49 35.25
N GLY A 381 -21.95 19.23 35.29
CA GLY A 381 -23.29 18.81 35.77
C GLY A 381 -23.32 17.80 36.93
N VAL A 382 -22.21 17.46 37.58
CA VAL A 382 -22.20 16.36 38.59
C VAL A 382 -21.75 16.85 39.99
N ASP A 383 -21.22 18.08 40.18
CA ASP A 383 -20.66 18.49 41.49
C ASP A 383 -21.59 19.33 42.38
N GLU A 384 -22.80 19.67 41.93
CA GLU A 384 -23.73 20.47 42.78
C GLU A 384 -24.68 19.66 43.68
N LYS A 385 -24.80 18.34 43.45
CA LYS A 385 -25.63 17.43 44.30
C LYS A 385 -24.88 16.78 45.47
N ALA A 386 -23.59 16.97 45.60
CA ALA A 386 -22.80 16.36 46.67
C ALA A 386 -22.59 17.28 47.90
N ARG A 387 -23.00 18.56 47.84
CA ARG A 387 -22.80 19.53 48.97
C ARG A 387 -23.96 19.67 49.93
N ASN A 388 -25.12 19.04 49.70
CA ASN A 388 -26.27 19.13 50.59
C ASN A 388 -26.65 17.77 51.20
N ARG A 389 -25.76 17.12 51.95
CA ARG A 389 -26.12 16.07 52.91
C ARG A 389 -25.97 16.65 54.33
N PRO A 390 -27.04 16.66 55.14
CA PRO A 390 -26.95 17.10 56.52
C PRO A 390 -26.08 16.16 57.35
N ARG A 391 -25.17 16.72 58.15
CA ARG A 391 -24.36 15.99 59.12
C ARG A 391 -25.27 15.44 60.21
N LEU A 392 -25.48 14.14 60.24
CA LEU A 392 -26.08 13.44 61.38
C LEU A 392 -25.08 13.41 62.53
N GLY A 393 -25.58 13.87 63.67
CA GLY A 393 -24.82 14.06 64.93
C GLY A 393 -24.28 12.76 65.51
N ARG A 394 -23.14 12.86 66.15
CA ARG A 394 -22.51 11.83 67.02
C ARG A 394 -23.38 11.60 68.22
N GLY A 395 -24.05 10.49 68.34
CA GLY A 395 -24.65 9.98 69.60
C GLY A 395 -23.57 9.41 70.53
N SER A 396 -23.53 9.90 71.71
CA SER A 396 -22.70 9.48 72.86
C SER A 396 -23.06 8.02 73.27
N ARG A 397 -22.05 7.23 73.58
CA ARG A 397 -22.16 5.97 74.31
C ARG A 397 -22.32 6.25 75.81
N PRO A 398 -23.22 5.56 76.56
CA PRO A 398 -23.15 5.40 77.99
C PRO A 398 -22.42 4.11 78.39
N ALA A 399 -21.75 4.21 79.53
CA ALA A 399 -21.11 3.28 80.44
C ALA A 399 -21.10 1.77 80.14
#